data_3df05ffd8a643fdd0e83e2c86f70da9b
#
_entry.id   3df05ffd8a643fdd0e83e2c86f70da9b
#
_cell.length_a   1.000
_cell.length_b   1.000
_cell.length_c   1.000
_cell.angle_alpha   90.00
_cell.angle_beta   90.00
_cell.angle_gamma   90.00
#
_symmetry.space_group_name_H-M   'P 1'
#
loop_
_entity.id
_entity.type
_entity.pdbx_description
1 polymer ?
#
loop_
_entity_poly.entity_id
_entity_poly.type
_entity_poly.pdbx_seq_one_letter_code
_entity_poly.pdbx_strand_id
1 'polypeptide(L)'
;MKKAIIALIVLILAAGGSVGAFLAVKNGKEKEKQQASKVLAENELFSFDPYSPTKIVFSKGDEVYEVEKQDDKWTLTSGEFAMDQDYCQLICTYFSDLTAETNYGEITDEKLEMYGLTDPDTIEVTEPGGTHILKVGDPSPMGDYYYVTAEGRDKVYAISYMEGSVLKLDRLLLKNKELLTYSLYDIKEVIVKKGGKTTLDLSFDPDTQEWSLPDEYSTLKLDPTMITTVLNNLVRLESEEMLDEKLEDLSKYGHDKPYGELIVKGIDGTEKKLSISLNDEEPDYCMVLFEDGQVELYYKADLSIVDKTPYDFIVQNTIAADAASTKKLQLSYNGNEDTFEIDMDNQKCKANGKEVAIDTMDNYVAFDNFFKAASVYNFAGLDIEAKPRLKAPVMTAEFTDADGKTVKMDLVTRDDSTLYVFKDGKYIGAYVNDTMLKGRTSLSEFYIKFKKIANF
;
A
#
# COMPACT_ATOMS: atom_id res chain seq x y z
N MET A 1 -0.28 8.63 -10.75
CA MET A 1 0.74 9.68 -10.95
C MET A 1 1.74 9.33 -12.04
N LYS A 2 2.39 8.13 -12.04
CA LYS A 2 3.36 7.72 -13.11
C LYS A 2 2.82 7.89 -14.55
N LYS A 3 1.56 7.53 -14.84
CA LYS A 3 0.94 7.75 -16.17
C LYS A 3 0.71 9.23 -16.54
N ALA A 4 0.50 10.09 -15.55
CA ALA A 4 0.33 11.53 -15.78
C ALA A 4 1.67 12.23 -16.02
N ILE A 5 2.75 11.76 -15.41
CA ILE A 5 4.11 12.26 -15.62
C ILE A 5 4.61 11.86 -17.02
N ILE A 6 4.39 10.61 -17.44
CA ILE A 6 4.72 10.16 -18.81
C ILE A 6 3.92 10.93 -19.86
N ALA A 7 2.64 11.19 -19.63
CA ALA A 7 1.82 12.01 -20.53
C ALA A 7 2.28 13.48 -20.57
N LEU A 8 2.77 14.02 -19.44
CA LEU A 8 3.33 15.37 -19.38
C LEU A 8 4.68 15.45 -20.11
N ILE A 9 5.53 14.43 -19.97
CA ILE A 9 6.81 14.33 -20.68
C ILE A 9 6.59 14.23 -22.19
N VAL A 10 5.64 13.42 -22.65
CA VAL A 10 5.28 13.31 -24.08
C VAL A 10 4.70 14.62 -24.60
N LEU A 11 3.93 15.37 -23.80
CA LEU A 11 3.37 16.67 -24.17
C LEU A 11 4.46 17.76 -24.25
N ILE A 12 5.44 17.73 -23.35
CA ILE A 12 6.59 18.66 -23.36
C ILE A 12 7.51 18.37 -24.55
N LEU A 13 7.76 17.10 -24.89
CA LEU A 13 8.50 16.70 -26.09
C LEU A 13 7.80 17.11 -27.39
N ALA A 14 6.46 17.04 -27.42
CA ALA A 14 5.67 17.51 -28.57
C ALA A 14 5.62 19.05 -28.65
N ALA A 15 5.67 19.78 -27.53
CA ALA A 15 5.69 21.24 -27.50
C ALA A 15 7.06 21.82 -27.79
N GLY A 16 8.16 21.19 -27.32
CA GLY A 16 9.53 21.59 -27.61
C GLY A 16 9.92 21.45 -29.09
N GLY A 17 9.36 20.45 -29.78
CA GLY A 17 9.60 20.23 -31.19
C GLY A 17 8.89 21.22 -32.14
N SER A 18 7.92 21.99 -31.64
CA SER A 18 7.09 22.87 -32.48
C SER A 18 7.53 24.34 -32.51
N VAL A 19 8.40 24.78 -31.61
CA VAL A 19 8.84 26.20 -31.55
C VAL A 19 9.98 26.48 -32.54
N GLY A 20 10.78 25.47 -32.96
CA GLY A 20 11.85 25.64 -33.94
C GLY A 20 11.39 25.80 -35.39
N ALA A 21 10.12 25.54 -35.72
CA ALA A 21 9.66 25.44 -37.11
C ALA A 21 9.00 26.70 -37.70
N PHE A 22 8.84 27.78 -36.94
CA PHE A 22 7.94 28.89 -37.38
C PHE A 22 8.57 30.24 -37.75
N LEU A 23 9.88 30.37 -37.82
CA LEU A 23 10.49 31.62 -38.28
C LEU A 23 11.51 31.44 -39.37
N ALA A 24 11.05 31.31 -40.62
CA ALA A 24 11.93 31.45 -41.78
C ALA A 24 11.19 32.00 -43.00
N VAL A 25 11.34 33.26 -43.25
CA VAL A 25 11.01 33.88 -44.53
C VAL A 25 12.21 33.83 -45.50
N LYS A 26 11.94 33.68 -46.73
CA LYS A 26 12.46 32.96 -47.88
C LYS A 26 13.89 33.21 -48.42
N ASN A 27 14.78 34.01 -47.88
CA ASN A 27 16.16 34.14 -48.47
C ASN A 27 17.31 34.14 -47.44
N GLY A 28 17.04 34.09 -46.16
CA GLY A 28 18.04 33.83 -45.09
C GLY A 28 18.16 32.35 -44.76
N LYS A 29 17.23 31.54 -45.27
CA LYS A 29 16.89 30.20 -44.79
C LYS A 29 17.96 29.10 -44.95
N GLU A 30 18.77 29.17 -45.99
CA GLU A 30 19.81 28.15 -46.19
C GLU A 30 21.02 28.36 -45.29
N LYS A 31 21.45 29.60 -45.09
CA LYS A 31 22.57 29.90 -44.17
C LYS A 31 22.16 29.69 -42.69
N GLU A 32 20.95 30.08 -42.33
CA GLU A 32 20.42 29.83 -40.96
C GLU A 32 20.18 28.35 -40.73
N LYS A 33 19.68 27.58 -41.73
CA LYS A 33 19.57 26.11 -41.62
C LYS A 33 20.92 25.42 -41.51
N GLN A 34 21.92 25.84 -42.31
CA GLN A 34 23.26 25.29 -42.19
C GLN A 34 23.94 25.65 -40.88
N GLN A 35 23.71 26.88 -40.37
CA GLN A 35 24.25 27.30 -39.08
C GLN A 35 23.52 26.64 -37.91
N ALA A 36 22.19 26.52 -37.96
CA ALA A 36 21.40 25.76 -37.00
C ALA A 36 21.75 24.24 -37.00
N SER A 37 21.92 23.65 -38.19
CA SER A 37 22.36 22.26 -38.31
C SER A 37 23.77 22.04 -37.80
N LYS A 38 24.68 23.04 -37.96
CA LYS A 38 26.04 22.99 -37.45
C LYS A 38 26.06 23.16 -35.93
N VAL A 39 25.24 24.06 -35.38
CA VAL A 39 25.09 24.26 -33.91
C VAL A 39 24.46 23.04 -33.25
N LEU A 40 23.46 22.42 -33.88
CA LEU A 40 22.88 21.15 -33.43
C LEU A 40 23.93 20.03 -33.38
N ALA A 41 24.73 19.89 -34.46
CA ALA A 41 25.81 18.91 -34.50
C ALA A 41 26.94 19.19 -33.48
N GLU A 42 27.20 20.47 -33.18
CA GLU A 42 28.18 20.85 -32.12
C GLU A 42 27.67 20.60 -30.71
N ASN A 43 26.36 20.65 -30.49
CA ASN A 43 25.72 20.47 -29.17
C ASN A 43 25.24 19.03 -28.94
N GLU A 44 25.15 18.18 -29.97
CA GLU A 44 24.86 16.75 -29.82
C GLU A 44 26.06 16.09 -29.11
N LEU A 45 25.86 15.66 -27.86
CA LEU A 45 26.93 15.06 -27.08
C LEU A 45 27.02 13.57 -27.35
N PHE A 46 25.88 12.86 -27.29
CA PHE A 46 25.78 11.45 -27.58
C PHE A 46 24.54 11.15 -28.41
N SER A 47 24.62 10.12 -29.28
CA SER A 47 23.51 9.63 -30.10
C SER A 47 23.71 8.15 -30.44
N PHE A 48 22.98 7.26 -29.76
CA PHE A 48 23.00 5.80 -30.00
C PHE A 48 21.66 5.17 -29.52
N ASP A 49 21.47 3.87 -29.72
CA ASP A 49 20.26 3.16 -29.32
C ASP A 49 20.17 3.07 -27.75
N PRO A 50 19.13 3.60 -27.11
CA PRO A 50 18.97 3.55 -25.64
C PRO A 50 18.84 2.14 -25.06
N TYR A 51 18.60 1.13 -25.88
CA TYR A 51 18.53 -0.27 -25.44
C TYR A 51 19.84 -1.03 -25.62
N SER A 52 20.83 -0.41 -26.31
CA SER A 52 22.14 -1.02 -26.57
C SER A 52 23.10 -1.02 -25.36
N PRO A 53 23.01 -0.13 -24.34
CA PRO A 53 23.92 -0.16 -23.22
C PRO A 53 23.90 -1.48 -22.46
N THR A 54 25.10 -1.91 -22.07
CA THR A 54 25.34 -3.15 -21.31
C THR A 54 25.97 -2.89 -19.94
N LYS A 55 26.52 -1.68 -19.74
CA LYS A 55 27.17 -1.29 -18.49
C LYS A 55 27.02 0.19 -18.23
N ILE A 56 26.80 0.57 -16.98
CA ILE A 56 26.80 1.94 -16.47
C ILE A 56 27.73 1.98 -15.27
N VAL A 57 28.61 2.99 -15.20
CA VAL A 57 29.44 3.24 -14.03
C VAL A 57 29.20 4.67 -13.58
N PHE A 58 28.84 4.83 -12.32
CA PHE A 58 28.78 6.13 -11.66
C PHE A 58 29.96 6.27 -10.72
N SER A 59 30.58 7.45 -10.68
CA SER A 59 31.63 7.73 -9.72
C SER A 59 31.61 9.19 -9.28
N LYS A 60 31.91 9.39 -7.97
CA LYS A 60 32.16 10.69 -7.36
C LYS A 60 33.13 10.55 -6.21
N GLY A 61 34.30 11.18 -6.30
CA GLY A 61 35.38 10.95 -5.34
C GLY A 61 35.74 9.46 -5.23
N ASP A 62 35.60 8.91 -4.02
CA ASP A 62 35.88 7.49 -3.76
C ASP A 62 34.65 6.57 -3.96
N GLU A 63 33.46 7.12 -4.18
CA GLU A 63 32.26 6.35 -4.42
C GLU A 63 32.17 5.89 -5.88
N VAL A 64 31.99 4.58 -6.09
CA VAL A 64 31.82 3.98 -7.41
C VAL A 64 30.72 2.93 -7.38
N TYR A 65 29.76 3.09 -8.30
CA TYR A 65 28.68 2.11 -8.52
C TYR A 65 28.77 1.60 -9.95
N GLU A 66 28.99 0.31 -10.08
CA GLU A 66 29.11 -0.37 -11.35
C GLU A 66 27.89 -1.28 -11.56
N VAL A 67 27.13 -1.01 -12.61
CA VAL A 67 25.88 -1.68 -12.95
C VAL A 67 26.05 -2.36 -14.32
N GLU A 68 25.81 -3.65 -14.40
CA GLU A 68 25.87 -4.42 -15.62
C GLU A 68 24.54 -5.09 -15.97
N LYS A 69 24.25 -5.19 -17.25
CA LYS A 69 23.06 -5.85 -17.77
C LYS A 69 23.34 -7.35 -17.93
N GLN A 70 22.66 -8.17 -17.12
CA GLN A 70 22.74 -9.63 -17.16
C GLN A 70 21.33 -10.20 -17.40
N ASP A 71 21.17 -11.03 -18.42
CA ASP A 71 19.86 -11.61 -18.79
C ASP A 71 18.75 -10.56 -18.91
N ASP A 72 19.04 -9.43 -19.57
CA ASP A 72 18.16 -8.25 -19.73
C ASP A 72 17.80 -7.50 -18.44
N LYS A 73 18.45 -7.80 -17.32
CA LYS A 73 18.28 -7.10 -16.04
C LYS A 73 19.55 -6.36 -15.62
N TRP A 74 19.38 -5.16 -15.13
CA TRP A 74 20.44 -4.38 -14.53
C TRP A 74 20.77 -4.90 -13.14
N THR A 75 22.05 -5.18 -12.89
CA THR A 75 22.55 -5.74 -11.62
C THR A 75 23.72 -4.91 -11.14
N LEU A 76 23.73 -4.53 -9.88
CA LEU A 76 24.84 -3.85 -9.24
C LEU A 76 25.98 -4.88 -8.99
N THR A 77 27.16 -4.62 -9.55
CA THR A 77 28.32 -5.50 -9.38
C THR A 77 29.25 -5.06 -8.25
N SER A 78 29.14 -3.80 -7.82
CA SER A 78 30.01 -3.16 -6.81
C SER A 78 29.32 -2.91 -5.47
N GLY A 79 28.11 -3.46 -5.23
CA GLY A 79 27.33 -3.22 -4.03
C GLY A 79 26.34 -4.34 -3.72
N GLU A 80 25.49 -4.14 -2.70
CA GLU A 80 24.64 -5.19 -2.14
C GLU A 80 23.13 -4.90 -2.25
N PHE A 81 22.67 -3.92 -3.06
CA PHE A 81 21.25 -3.63 -3.21
C PHE A 81 20.69 -3.97 -4.59
N ALA A 82 19.39 -4.27 -4.65
CA ALA A 82 18.68 -4.49 -5.90
C ALA A 82 18.49 -3.17 -6.67
N MET A 83 18.69 -3.21 -8.00
CA MET A 83 18.60 -2.03 -8.86
C MET A 83 17.16 -1.72 -9.25
N ASP A 84 16.83 -0.43 -9.32
CA ASP A 84 15.62 0.05 -10.00
C ASP A 84 15.83 -0.08 -11.55
N GLN A 85 15.13 -1.05 -12.14
CA GLN A 85 15.27 -1.38 -13.57
C GLN A 85 14.76 -0.25 -14.47
N ASP A 86 13.68 0.42 -14.05
CA ASP A 86 13.07 1.52 -14.79
C ASP A 86 13.98 2.76 -14.77
N TYR A 87 14.61 3.02 -13.62
CA TYR A 87 15.56 4.13 -13.50
C TYR A 87 16.84 3.89 -14.29
N CYS A 88 17.39 2.66 -14.28
CA CYS A 88 18.52 2.31 -15.15
C CYS A 88 18.20 2.50 -16.62
N GLN A 89 17.00 2.11 -17.07
CA GLN A 89 16.58 2.34 -18.44
C GLN A 89 16.35 3.83 -18.75
N LEU A 90 15.86 4.59 -17.79
CA LEU A 90 15.70 6.06 -17.92
C LEU A 90 17.05 6.75 -18.12
N ILE A 91 18.07 6.34 -17.35
CA ILE A 91 19.45 6.82 -17.51
C ILE A 91 19.94 6.55 -18.94
N CYS A 92 19.80 5.32 -19.43
CA CYS A 92 20.18 4.96 -20.80
C CYS A 92 19.45 5.83 -21.84
N THR A 93 18.17 6.11 -21.63
CA THR A 93 17.36 6.91 -22.54
C THR A 93 17.84 8.35 -22.62
N TYR A 94 18.09 8.99 -21.48
CA TYR A 94 18.59 10.37 -21.46
C TYR A 94 20.03 10.48 -21.93
N PHE A 95 20.87 9.52 -21.58
CA PHE A 95 22.27 9.54 -21.96
C PHE A 95 22.46 9.29 -23.46
N SER A 96 21.68 8.40 -24.06
CA SER A 96 21.85 7.98 -25.45
C SER A 96 21.43 9.02 -26.50
N ASP A 97 20.59 9.98 -26.13
CA ASP A 97 20.14 11.07 -27.03
C ASP A 97 20.36 12.43 -26.35
N LEU A 98 21.60 12.65 -25.86
CA LEU A 98 21.95 13.82 -25.09
C LEU A 98 22.41 14.96 -26.00
N THR A 99 21.62 16.03 -26.03
CA THR A 99 21.93 17.26 -26.74
C THR A 99 21.95 18.45 -25.80
N ALA A 100 23.10 19.14 -25.75
CA ALA A 100 23.24 20.33 -24.90
C ALA A 100 22.39 21.49 -25.44
N GLU A 101 21.75 22.24 -24.54
CA GLU A 101 21.00 23.45 -24.90
C GLU A 101 21.92 24.57 -25.38
N THR A 102 23.10 24.68 -24.74
CA THR A 102 24.10 25.68 -25.11
C THR A 102 25.49 25.21 -24.70
N ASN A 103 26.53 25.93 -25.18
CA ASN A 103 27.89 25.73 -24.72
C ASN A 103 28.53 27.06 -24.24
N TYR A 104 29.43 26.93 -23.28
CA TYR A 104 30.14 28.04 -22.63
C TYR A 104 31.58 28.23 -23.16
N GLY A 105 31.87 27.63 -24.33
CA GLY A 105 33.19 27.69 -24.96
C GLY A 105 34.21 26.75 -24.33
N GLU A 106 35.48 26.88 -24.75
CA GLU A 106 36.56 25.95 -24.40
C GLU A 106 36.72 25.73 -22.89
N ILE A 107 37.13 24.53 -22.50
CA ILE A 107 37.44 24.12 -21.16
C ILE A 107 38.66 24.88 -20.68
N THR A 108 38.57 25.51 -19.51
CA THR A 108 39.66 26.15 -18.77
C THR A 108 39.56 25.81 -17.30
N ASP A 109 40.66 25.87 -16.54
CA ASP A 109 40.66 25.58 -15.10
C ASP A 109 39.67 26.49 -14.35
N GLU A 110 39.57 27.77 -14.72
CA GLU A 110 38.63 28.73 -14.16
C GLU A 110 37.17 28.31 -14.36
N LYS A 111 36.82 27.77 -15.55
CA LYS A 111 35.46 27.28 -15.83
C LYS A 111 35.18 25.96 -15.14
N LEU A 112 36.17 25.08 -15.02
CA LEU A 112 36.00 23.84 -14.26
C LEU A 112 35.66 24.13 -12.80
N GLU A 113 36.36 25.10 -12.18
CA GLU A 113 36.09 25.57 -10.82
C GLU A 113 34.72 26.27 -10.74
N MET A 114 34.41 27.18 -11.65
CA MET A 114 33.17 27.96 -11.67
C MET A 114 31.92 27.12 -11.78
N TYR A 115 31.98 26.00 -12.48
CA TYR A 115 30.85 25.15 -12.86
C TYR A 115 30.81 23.83 -12.10
N GLY A 116 31.61 23.66 -11.02
CA GLY A 116 31.63 22.42 -10.20
C GLY A 116 32.19 21.21 -10.93
N LEU A 117 33.00 21.43 -11.97
CA LEU A 117 33.56 20.35 -12.82
C LEU A 117 34.98 19.95 -12.39
N THR A 118 35.47 20.45 -11.24
CA THR A 118 36.76 20.04 -10.66
C THR A 118 36.65 18.69 -9.95
N ASP A 119 35.51 18.45 -9.32
CA ASP A 119 35.15 17.16 -8.68
C ASP A 119 33.73 16.79 -9.10
N PRO A 120 33.50 16.47 -10.39
CA PRO A 120 32.18 16.24 -10.94
C PRO A 120 31.65 14.83 -10.58
N ASP A 121 30.34 14.68 -10.60
CA ASP A 121 29.75 13.36 -10.76
C ASP A 121 30.09 12.84 -12.18
N THR A 122 30.61 11.64 -12.28
CA THR A 122 30.98 11.03 -13.57
C THR A 122 30.07 9.85 -13.86
N ILE A 123 29.52 9.83 -15.06
CA ILE A 123 28.77 8.70 -15.57
C ILE A 123 29.42 8.17 -16.85
N GLU A 124 29.68 6.86 -16.87
CA GLU A 124 30.22 6.13 -18.02
C GLU A 124 29.16 5.13 -18.51
N VAL A 125 28.82 5.18 -19.76
CA VAL A 125 27.87 4.24 -20.39
C VAL A 125 28.59 3.47 -21.48
N THR A 126 28.61 2.14 -21.36
CA THR A 126 29.21 1.24 -22.34
C THR A 126 28.12 0.57 -23.18
N GLU A 127 28.24 0.68 -24.49
CA GLU A 127 27.42 0.03 -25.49
C GLU A 127 28.32 -0.67 -26.54
N PRO A 128 27.80 -1.45 -27.51
CA PRO A 128 28.64 -2.18 -28.48
C PRO A 128 29.59 -1.31 -29.35
N GLY A 129 29.31 -0.01 -29.49
CA GLY A 129 30.16 0.94 -30.24
C GLY A 129 31.31 1.50 -29.41
N GLY A 130 31.26 1.42 -28.07
CA GLY A 130 32.29 1.94 -27.18
C GLY A 130 31.76 2.40 -25.81
N THR A 131 32.64 3.07 -25.06
CA THR A 131 32.28 3.68 -23.79
C THR A 131 32.21 5.20 -23.98
N HIS A 132 31.19 5.82 -23.43
CA HIS A 132 30.90 7.25 -23.46
C HIS A 132 30.96 7.81 -22.05
N ILE A 133 31.63 8.95 -21.84
CA ILE A 133 31.83 9.54 -20.52
C ILE A 133 31.24 10.95 -20.47
N LEU A 134 30.39 11.20 -19.49
CA LEU A 134 29.85 12.50 -19.14
C LEU A 134 30.28 12.86 -17.72
N LYS A 135 30.72 14.10 -17.53
CA LYS A 135 31.01 14.67 -16.22
C LYS A 135 29.97 15.74 -15.94
N VAL A 136 29.25 15.59 -14.82
CA VAL A 136 28.16 16.49 -14.41
C VAL A 136 28.63 17.32 -13.21
N GLY A 137 28.65 18.64 -13.40
CA GLY A 137 29.02 19.61 -12.37
C GLY A 137 27.82 20.14 -11.60
N ASP A 138 27.88 21.42 -11.22
CA ASP A 138 26.84 22.07 -10.45
C ASP A 138 25.61 22.43 -11.31
N PRO A 139 24.42 22.54 -10.70
CA PRO A 139 23.28 23.17 -11.33
C PRO A 139 23.52 24.66 -11.51
N SER A 140 22.86 25.25 -12.51
CA SER A 140 22.87 26.71 -12.69
C SER A 140 22.23 27.40 -11.48
N PRO A 141 22.60 28.66 -11.20
CA PRO A 141 22.06 29.42 -10.04
C PRO A 141 20.53 29.55 -10.04
N MET A 142 19.89 29.44 -11.21
CA MET A 142 18.41 29.46 -11.34
C MET A 142 17.78 28.06 -11.38
N GLY A 143 18.60 27.01 -11.42
CA GLY A 143 18.12 25.62 -11.45
C GLY A 143 17.52 25.19 -12.80
N ASP A 144 17.88 25.89 -13.89
CA ASP A 144 17.33 25.59 -15.21
C ASP A 144 18.10 24.48 -15.93
N TYR A 145 19.39 24.30 -15.63
CA TYR A 145 20.27 23.34 -16.27
C TYR A 145 21.46 22.93 -15.40
N TYR A 146 22.16 21.88 -15.80
CA TYR A 146 23.45 21.44 -15.23
C TYR A 146 24.58 21.72 -16.20
N TYR A 147 25.76 22.07 -15.65
CA TYR A 147 26.98 22.20 -16.44
C TYR A 147 27.64 20.84 -16.58
N VAL A 148 28.08 20.53 -17.84
CA VAL A 148 28.69 19.23 -18.15
C VAL A 148 29.88 19.37 -19.05
N THR A 149 30.77 18.36 -19.02
CA THR A 149 31.75 18.09 -20.06
C THR A 149 31.58 16.65 -20.55
N ALA A 150 31.82 16.39 -21.84
CA ALA A 150 31.70 15.07 -22.42
C ALA A 150 33.04 14.64 -23.03
N GLU A 151 33.35 13.34 -22.98
CA GLU A 151 34.56 12.81 -23.59
C GLU A 151 34.61 13.08 -25.08
N GLY A 152 35.80 13.46 -25.60
CA GLY A 152 36.00 13.81 -27.01
C GLY A 152 35.48 15.21 -27.36
N ARG A 153 35.00 15.99 -26.42
CA ARG A 153 34.57 17.39 -26.57
C ARG A 153 35.49 18.33 -25.80
N ASP A 154 35.73 19.51 -26.34
CA ASP A 154 36.67 20.52 -25.80
C ASP A 154 35.96 21.70 -25.12
N LYS A 155 34.66 21.64 -24.93
CA LYS A 155 33.83 22.71 -24.39
C LYS A 155 33.10 22.31 -23.11
N VAL A 156 32.72 23.32 -22.32
CA VAL A 156 31.72 23.17 -21.27
C VAL A 156 30.33 23.38 -21.87
N TYR A 157 29.39 22.52 -21.54
CA TYR A 157 28.02 22.53 -22.05
C TYR A 157 27.02 22.72 -20.92
N ALA A 158 25.78 23.05 -21.27
CA ALA A 158 24.64 22.98 -20.38
C ALA A 158 23.61 21.98 -20.93
N ILE A 159 23.17 21.07 -20.10
CA ILE A 159 22.05 20.15 -20.36
C ILE A 159 20.85 20.56 -19.49
N SER A 160 19.63 20.16 -19.84
CA SER A 160 18.46 20.50 -19.03
C SER A 160 18.60 20.02 -17.60
N TYR A 161 17.91 20.69 -16.68
CA TYR A 161 17.91 20.29 -15.25
C TYR A 161 17.41 18.84 -15.07
N MET A 162 16.43 18.43 -15.85
CA MET A 162 15.87 17.06 -15.80
C MET A 162 16.91 16.01 -16.22
N GLU A 163 17.60 16.21 -17.35
CA GLU A 163 18.66 15.32 -17.80
C GLU A 163 19.81 15.26 -16.77
N GLY A 164 20.27 16.42 -16.31
CA GLY A 164 21.33 16.48 -15.30
C GLY A 164 20.97 15.81 -13.99
N SER A 165 19.72 15.93 -13.54
CA SER A 165 19.25 15.29 -12.31
C SER A 165 19.17 13.77 -12.42
N VAL A 166 18.87 13.25 -13.62
CA VAL A 166 18.83 11.79 -13.88
C VAL A 166 20.25 11.24 -14.04
N LEU A 167 21.16 12.01 -14.66
CA LEU A 167 22.52 11.57 -14.97
C LEU A 167 23.53 11.80 -13.84
N LYS A 168 23.13 12.53 -12.80
CA LYS A 168 23.94 12.74 -11.60
C LYS A 168 23.81 11.54 -10.66
N LEU A 169 24.88 11.17 -9.98
CA LEU A 169 24.86 10.09 -9.01
C LEU A 169 23.89 10.40 -7.86
N ASP A 170 22.81 9.63 -7.78
CA ASP A 170 21.94 9.54 -6.62
C ASP A 170 21.71 8.08 -6.29
N ARG A 171 22.35 7.64 -5.23
CA ARG A 171 22.35 6.25 -4.76
C ARG A 171 20.96 5.74 -4.45
N LEU A 172 20.11 6.59 -3.87
CA LEU A 172 18.73 6.21 -3.55
C LEU A 172 17.88 5.99 -4.80
N LEU A 173 18.14 6.75 -5.89
CA LEU A 173 17.45 6.59 -7.16
C LEU A 173 17.90 5.33 -7.92
N LEU A 174 19.13 4.87 -7.72
CA LEU A 174 19.63 3.62 -8.32
C LEU A 174 19.03 2.38 -7.67
N LYS A 175 18.64 2.47 -6.41
CA LYS A 175 18.13 1.36 -5.64
C LYS A 175 16.65 1.11 -5.93
N ASN A 176 16.27 -0.18 -5.99
CA ASN A 176 14.86 -0.54 -5.91
C ASN A 176 14.35 -0.23 -4.50
N LYS A 177 13.44 0.75 -4.42
CA LYS A 177 12.88 1.26 -3.15
C LYS A 177 11.69 0.45 -2.65
N GLU A 178 11.22 -0.53 -3.41
CA GLU A 178 10.08 -1.35 -3.01
C GLU A 178 10.41 -2.19 -1.77
N LEU A 179 9.60 -2.06 -0.74
CA LEU A 179 9.70 -2.89 0.46
C LEU A 179 9.61 -4.37 0.11
N LEU A 180 8.68 -4.69 -0.78
CA LEU A 180 8.45 -6.04 -1.28
C LEU A 180 8.48 -6.06 -2.81
N THR A 181 9.19 -7.04 -3.36
CA THR A 181 9.20 -7.32 -4.80
C THR A 181 8.08 -8.27 -5.24
N TYR A 182 7.13 -8.55 -4.34
CA TYR A 182 5.98 -9.42 -4.59
C TYR A 182 4.81 -8.64 -5.19
N SER A 183 4.05 -9.28 -6.08
CA SER A 183 2.68 -8.88 -6.33
C SER A 183 1.76 -9.42 -5.20
N LEU A 184 0.56 -8.85 -5.07
CA LEU A 184 -0.41 -9.35 -4.09
C LEU A 184 -0.68 -10.86 -4.23
N TYR A 185 -0.69 -11.37 -5.48
CA TYR A 185 -0.99 -12.77 -5.79
C TYR A 185 0.19 -13.72 -5.55
N ASP A 186 1.39 -13.18 -5.32
CA ASP A 186 2.58 -13.95 -5.01
C ASP A 186 2.77 -14.14 -3.50
N ILE A 187 2.00 -13.45 -2.67
CA ILE A 187 2.05 -13.58 -1.21
C ILE A 187 1.28 -14.81 -0.77
N LYS A 188 1.94 -15.70 -0.03
CA LYS A 188 1.35 -16.89 0.59
C LYS A 188 0.99 -16.68 2.06
N GLU A 189 1.80 -15.94 2.80
CA GLU A 189 1.61 -15.78 4.24
C GLU A 189 2.16 -14.42 4.70
N VAL A 190 1.46 -13.79 5.62
CA VAL A 190 1.91 -12.55 6.27
C VAL A 190 1.77 -12.71 7.78
N ILE A 191 2.89 -12.61 8.49
CA ILE A 191 2.96 -12.75 9.94
C ILE A 191 3.46 -11.43 10.54
N VAL A 192 2.76 -10.95 11.55
CA VAL A 192 3.22 -9.83 12.39
C VAL A 192 3.52 -10.35 13.79
N LYS A 193 4.66 -9.92 14.33
CA LYS A 193 5.04 -10.21 15.73
C LYS A 193 5.29 -8.92 16.50
N LYS A 194 4.87 -8.89 17.76
CA LYS A 194 5.21 -7.83 18.71
C LYS A 194 5.70 -8.45 20.02
N GLY A 195 6.88 -8.00 20.49
CA GLY A 195 7.50 -8.57 21.68
C GLY A 195 7.71 -10.09 21.58
N GLY A 196 8.05 -10.58 20.40
CA GLY A 196 8.27 -12.00 20.10
C GLY A 196 7.00 -12.86 20.01
N LYS A 197 5.79 -12.27 20.14
CA LYS A 197 4.51 -12.99 20.01
C LYS A 197 3.86 -12.66 18.68
N THR A 198 3.32 -13.67 17.99
CA THR A 198 2.49 -13.48 16.79
C THR A 198 1.21 -12.75 17.18
N THR A 199 0.97 -11.60 16.55
CA THR A 199 -0.23 -10.79 16.73
C THR A 199 -1.17 -10.83 15.54
N LEU A 200 -0.63 -11.21 14.37
CA LEU A 200 -1.38 -11.45 13.14
C LEU A 200 -0.72 -12.59 12.37
N ASP A 201 -1.53 -13.46 11.79
CA ASP A 201 -1.12 -14.52 10.89
C ASP A 201 -2.20 -14.65 9.82
N LEU A 202 -1.88 -14.26 8.58
CA LEU A 202 -2.76 -14.35 7.42
C LEU A 202 -2.13 -15.31 6.43
N SER A 203 -2.86 -16.35 6.05
CA SER A 203 -2.43 -17.33 5.07
C SER A 203 -3.32 -17.34 3.84
N PHE A 204 -2.72 -17.45 2.65
CA PHE A 204 -3.39 -17.56 1.36
C PHE A 204 -3.26 -18.99 0.82
N ASP A 205 -4.39 -19.58 0.45
CA ASP A 205 -4.42 -20.86 -0.24
C ASP A 205 -4.52 -20.61 -1.76
N PRO A 206 -3.48 -20.93 -2.54
CA PRO A 206 -3.46 -20.71 -3.98
C PRO A 206 -4.45 -21.60 -4.74
N ASP A 207 -4.86 -22.75 -4.19
CA ASP A 207 -5.80 -23.67 -4.84
C ASP A 207 -7.24 -23.16 -4.75
N THR A 208 -7.64 -22.64 -3.58
CA THR A 208 -8.97 -22.05 -3.35
C THR A 208 -9.03 -20.57 -3.63
N GLN A 209 -7.88 -19.89 -3.71
CA GLN A 209 -7.73 -18.42 -3.81
C GLN A 209 -8.36 -17.68 -2.64
N GLU A 210 -8.35 -18.27 -1.46
CA GLU A 210 -8.94 -17.71 -0.26
C GLU A 210 -7.87 -17.42 0.79
N TRP A 211 -8.04 -16.30 1.49
CA TRP A 211 -7.28 -15.98 2.69
C TRP A 211 -7.91 -16.60 3.91
N SER A 212 -7.10 -16.96 4.88
CA SER A 212 -7.52 -17.51 6.17
C SER A 212 -6.73 -16.90 7.32
N LEU A 213 -7.36 -16.86 8.48
CA LEU A 213 -6.75 -16.73 9.79
C LEU A 213 -6.56 -18.15 10.38
N PRO A 214 -5.77 -18.31 11.46
CA PRO A 214 -5.64 -19.57 12.17
C PRO A 214 -6.99 -20.20 12.56
N ASP A 215 -7.02 -21.53 12.72
CA ASP A 215 -8.24 -22.32 12.92
C ASP A 215 -9.16 -21.83 14.05
N GLU A 216 -8.59 -21.25 15.10
CA GLU A 216 -9.36 -20.66 16.21
C GLU A 216 -10.29 -19.51 15.79
N TYR A 217 -10.06 -18.89 14.61
CA TYR A 217 -10.91 -17.84 14.04
C TYR A 217 -11.93 -18.38 13.02
N SER A 218 -11.99 -19.70 12.78
CA SER A 218 -12.80 -20.32 11.73
C SER A 218 -14.32 -20.08 11.85
N THR A 219 -14.80 -19.66 13.01
CA THR A 219 -16.21 -19.26 13.22
C THR A 219 -16.53 -17.86 12.74
N LEU A 220 -15.52 -17.06 12.42
CA LEU A 220 -15.62 -15.67 12.01
C LEU A 220 -15.45 -15.55 10.49
N LYS A 221 -16.16 -14.61 9.90
CA LYS A 221 -16.07 -14.35 8.47
C LYS A 221 -14.98 -13.29 8.20
N LEU A 222 -14.04 -13.59 7.33
CA LEU A 222 -13.05 -12.63 6.86
C LEU A 222 -13.68 -11.51 6.02
N ASP A 223 -13.05 -10.35 6.06
CA ASP A 223 -13.32 -9.22 5.16
C ASP A 223 -12.27 -9.18 4.04
N PRO A 224 -12.57 -9.71 2.83
CA PRO A 224 -11.60 -9.76 1.74
C PRO A 224 -11.22 -8.36 1.24
N THR A 225 -12.10 -7.36 1.42
CA THR A 225 -11.82 -5.98 1.01
C THR A 225 -10.73 -5.38 1.90
N MET A 226 -10.80 -5.59 3.21
CA MET A 226 -9.79 -5.13 4.15
C MET A 226 -8.44 -5.80 3.89
N ILE A 227 -8.43 -7.14 3.69
CA ILE A 227 -7.22 -7.89 3.37
C ILE A 227 -6.56 -7.30 2.10
N THR A 228 -7.32 -7.20 1.01
CA THR A 228 -6.82 -6.68 -0.26
C THR A 228 -6.30 -5.25 -0.12
N THR A 229 -7.00 -4.39 0.63
CA THR A 229 -6.59 -2.99 0.85
C THR A 229 -5.25 -2.91 1.57
N VAL A 230 -5.10 -3.62 2.70
CA VAL A 230 -3.90 -3.59 3.52
C VAL A 230 -2.70 -4.19 2.78
N LEU A 231 -2.89 -5.33 2.11
CA LEU A 231 -1.79 -5.98 1.38
C LEU A 231 -1.40 -5.24 0.11
N ASN A 232 -2.34 -4.61 -0.60
CA ASN A 232 -2.00 -3.74 -1.75
C ASN A 232 -1.17 -2.52 -1.33
N ASN A 233 -1.42 -1.98 -0.14
CA ASN A 233 -0.58 -0.90 0.39
C ASN A 233 0.83 -1.43 0.67
N LEU A 234 0.94 -2.60 1.30
CA LEU A 234 2.22 -3.22 1.64
C LEU A 234 3.11 -3.50 0.42
N VAL A 235 2.54 -4.04 -0.68
CA VAL A 235 3.31 -4.35 -1.91
C VAL A 235 3.67 -3.13 -2.75
N ARG A 236 3.22 -1.94 -2.39
CA ARG A 236 3.53 -0.68 -3.08
C ARG A 236 4.39 0.26 -2.27
N LEU A 237 4.80 -0.19 -1.09
CA LEU A 237 5.62 0.61 -0.20
C LEU A 237 6.99 0.81 -0.79
N GLU A 238 7.40 2.08 -0.86
CA GLU A 238 8.74 2.50 -1.25
C GLU A 238 9.41 3.21 -0.07
N SER A 239 10.72 3.04 0.07
CA SER A 239 11.48 3.75 1.10
C SER A 239 11.65 5.22 0.73
N GLU A 240 11.67 6.08 1.76
CA GLU A 240 11.97 7.50 1.62
C GLU A 240 13.48 7.75 1.57
N GLU A 241 14.23 7.04 2.42
CA GLU A 241 15.66 7.22 2.57
C GLU A 241 16.35 5.92 3.01
N MET A 242 17.58 5.69 2.55
CA MET A 242 18.47 4.67 3.07
C MET A 242 19.33 5.27 4.18
N LEU A 243 19.15 4.78 5.42
CA LEU A 243 19.85 5.29 6.60
C LEU A 243 21.19 4.58 6.86
N ASP A 244 21.27 3.29 6.53
CA ASP A 244 22.48 2.47 6.70
C ASP A 244 22.47 1.31 5.71
N GLU A 245 23.60 1.03 5.09
CA GLU A 245 23.73 -0.10 4.15
C GLU A 245 23.98 -1.42 4.87
N LYS A 246 24.62 -1.36 6.02
CA LYS A 246 24.97 -2.56 6.78
C LYS A 246 25.10 -2.24 8.27
N LEU A 247 23.97 -2.32 8.97
CA LEU A 247 23.90 -2.04 10.39
C LEU A 247 24.67 -3.08 11.20
N GLU A 248 25.70 -2.65 11.93
CA GLU A 248 26.45 -3.51 12.86
C GLU A 248 25.91 -3.43 14.29
N ASP A 249 25.44 -2.26 14.71
CA ASP A 249 24.90 -2.02 16.05
C ASP A 249 23.37 -1.83 16.00
N LEU A 250 22.64 -2.88 16.36
CA LEU A 250 21.18 -2.88 16.36
C LEU A 250 20.58 -1.81 17.26
N SER A 251 21.30 -1.33 18.28
CA SER A 251 20.80 -0.29 19.19
C SER A 251 20.80 1.11 18.56
N LYS A 252 21.58 1.33 17.50
CA LYS A 252 21.69 2.61 16.80
C LYS A 252 20.32 3.15 16.32
N TYR A 253 19.46 2.23 15.85
CA TYR A 253 18.12 2.56 15.38
C TYR A 253 17.02 1.82 16.16
N GLY A 254 17.32 1.29 17.35
CA GLY A 254 16.34 0.63 18.23
C GLY A 254 15.93 -0.79 17.80
N HIS A 255 16.68 -1.43 16.89
CA HIS A 255 16.39 -2.81 16.43
C HIS A 255 16.83 -3.90 17.42
N ASP A 256 17.51 -3.55 18.52
CA ASP A 256 17.72 -4.43 19.67
C ASP A 256 16.43 -4.72 20.45
N LYS A 257 15.42 -3.85 20.31
CA LYS A 257 14.07 -3.96 20.87
C LYS A 257 13.03 -3.44 19.86
N PRO A 258 12.81 -4.12 18.77
CA PRO A 258 11.97 -3.63 17.70
C PRO A 258 10.51 -3.43 18.17
N TYR A 259 9.86 -2.43 17.58
CA TYR A 259 8.43 -2.18 17.76
C TYR A 259 7.61 -3.36 17.25
N GLY A 260 8.01 -3.94 16.13
CA GLY A 260 7.39 -5.11 15.54
C GLY A 260 8.28 -5.78 14.51
N GLU A 261 7.91 -6.99 14.16
CA GLU A 261 8.51 -7.76 13.07
C GLU A 261 7.43 -8.11 12.06
N LEU A 262 7.74 -7.96 10.78
CA LEU A 262 6.89 -8.36 9.67
C LEU A 262 7.60 -9.45 8.86
N ILE A 263 6.92 -10.58 8.67
CA ILE A 263 7.41 -11.69 7.87
C ILE A 263 6.43 -11.89 6.73
N VAL A 264 6.94 -11.85 5.50
CA VAL A 264 6.15 -12.10 4.29
C VAL A 264 6.74 -13.29 3.55
N LYS A 265 5.92 -14.28 3.26
CA LYS A 265 6.33 -15.47 2.49
C LYS A 265 5.65 -15.48 1.13
N GLY A 266 6.44 -15.75 0.11
CA GLY A 266 5.96 -15.94 -1.27
C GLY A 266 5.45 -17.37 -1.52
N ILE A 267 4.62 -17.52 -2.56
CA ILE A 267 4.16 -18.84 -3.05
C ILE A 267 5.32 -19.67 -3.64
N ASP A 268 6.39 -19.01 -4.07
CA ASP A 268 7.64 -19.61 -4.57
C ASP A 268 8.54 -20.14 -3.45
N GLY A 269 8.15 -19.95 -2.19
CA GLY A 269 8.92 -20.34 -1.01
C GLY A 269 9.95 -19.33 -0.54
N THR A 270 10.02 -18.15 -1.15
CA THR A 270 10.83 -17.04 -0.62
C THR A 270 10.25 -16.50 0.67
N GLU A 271 11.10 -15.96 1.53
CA GLU A 271 10.70 -15.35 2.80
C GLU A 271 11.44 -14.02 2.96
N LYS A 272 10.75 -12.98 3.37
CA LYS A 272 11.33 -11.69 3.72
C LYS A 272 10.97 -11.36 5.17
N LYS A 273 11.99 -11.05 5.97
CA LYS A 273 11.84 -10.66 7.38
C LYS A 273 12.29 -9.22 7.56
N LEU A 274 11.45 -8.44 8.19
CA LEU A 274 11.64 -7.03 8.43
C LEU A 274 11.52 -6.75 9.92
N SER A 275 12.49 -6.04 10.48
CA SER A 275 12.43 -5.54 11.84
C SER A 275 12.07 -4.05 11.79
N ILE A 276 11.02 -3.63 12.48
CA ILE A 276 10.50 -2.27 12.46
C ILE A 276 10.76 -1.59 13.80
N SER A 277 11.40 -0.43 13.80
CA SER A 277 11.58 0.43 14.97
C SER A 277 10.92 1.79 14.77
N LEU A 278 10.51 2.41 15.86
CA LEU A 278 9.95 3.77 15.83
C LEU A 278 11.07 4.80 15.79
N ASN A 279 10.81 5.90 15.06
CA ASN A 279 11.68 7.06 15.06
C ASN A 279 11.16 8.07 16.09
N ASP A 280 11.85 8.23 17.23
CA ASP A 280 11.42 9.12 18.29
C ASP A 280 11.63 10.60 17.93
N GLU A 281 12.54 10.91 17.00
CA GLU A 281 12.81 12.26 16.52
C GLU A 281 11.78 12.71 15.47
N GLU A 282 11.33 11.79 14.64
CA GLU A 282 10.33 12.00 13.60
C GLU A 282 9.21 10.94 13.71
N PRO A 283 8.18 11.17 14.55
CA PRO A 283 7.16 10.16 14.89
C PRO A 283 6.29 9.68 13.73
N ASP A 284 6.27 10.42 12.62
CA ASP A 284 5.56 10.05 11.39
C ASP A 284 6.31 8.99 10.57
N TYR A 285 7.56 8.72 10.93
CA TYR A 285 8.42 7.74 10.26
C TYR A 285 8.73 6.55 11.16
N CYS A 286 9.13 5.47 10.54
CA CYS A 286 9.71 4.28 11.19
C CYS A 286 10.91 3.80 10.39
N MET A 287 11.82 3.11 11.07
CA MET A 287 13.01 2.54 10.46
C MET A 287 12.80 1.05 10.27
N VAL A 288 13.13 0.53 9.10
CA VAL A 288 13.01 -0.87 8.74
C VAL A 288 14.39 -1.45 8.51
N LEU A 289 14.75 -2.46 9.29
CA LEU A 289 15.96 -3.25 9.11
C LEU A 289 15.61 -4.52 8.32
N PHE A 290 16.33 -4.72 7.24
CA PHE A 290 16.28 -5.90 6.38
C PHE A 290 17.28 -6.99 6.82
N GLU A 291 17.11 -8.22 6.32
CA GLU A 291 17.97 -9.36 6.68
C GLU A 291 19.44 -9.18 6.25
N ASP A 292 19.70 -8.41 5.20
CA ASP A 292 21.04 -8.07 4.70
C ASP A 292 21.76 -6.99 5.53
N GLY A 293 21.07 -6.41 6.51
CA GLY A 293 21.57 -5.36 7.38
C GLY A 293 21.26 -3.96 6.93
N GLN A 294 20.58 -3.76 5.80
CA GLN A 294 20.16 -2.44 5.35
C GLN A 294 19.10 -1.87 6.27
N VAL A 295 19.18 -0.56 6.53
CA VAL A 295 18.16 0.19 7.30
C VAL A 295 17.62 1.32 6.43
N GLU A 296 16.31 1.37 6.31
CA GLU A 296 15.61 2.34 5.50
C GLU A 296 14.47 3.01 6.27
N LEU A 297 14.17 4.25 5.86
CA LEU A 297 13.12 5.08 6.43
C LEU A 297 11.82 4.91 5.63
N TYR A 298 10.70 4.73 6.35
CA TYR A 298 9.36 4.61 5.78
C TYR A 298 8.35 5.48 6.53
N TYR A 299 7.28 5.91 5.87
CA TYR A 299 6.13 6.47 6.58
C TYR A 299 5.47 5.40 7.44
N LYS A 300 5.36 5.69 8.73
CA LYS A 300 4.75 4.78 9.71
C LYS A 300 3.31 4.41 9.37
N ALA A 301 2.53 5.36 8.85
CA ALA A 301 1.14 5.14 8.45
C ALA A 301 1.01 4.05 7.38
N ASP A 302 1.97 3.94 6.49
CA ASP A 302 1.97 2.97 5.40
C ASP A 302 2.31 1.55 5.88
N LEU A 303 3.12 1.43 6.94
CA LEU A 303 3.40 0.17 7.65
C LEU A 303 2.35 -0.18 8.73
N SER A 304 1.15 0.39 8.63
CA SER A 304 0.06 0.19 9.60
C SER A 304 -0.35 -1.28 9.82
N ILE A 305 0.01 -2.19 8.91
CA ILE A 305 -0.21 -3.63 9.10
C ILE A 305 0.41 -4.16 10.40
N VAL A 306 1.51 -3.54 10.86
CA VAL A 306 2.18 -3.94 12.11
C VAL A 306 1.30 -3.72 13.33
N ASP A 307 0.33 -2.80 13.25
CA ASP A 307 -0.64 -2.50 14.32
C ASP A 307 -1.96 -3.25 14.16
N LYS A 308 -2.13 -3.99 13.06
CA LYS A 308 -3.34 -4.76 12.81
C LYS A 308 -3.38 -6.05 13.63
N THR A 309 -4.59 -6.46 13.93
CA THR A 309 -4.93 -7.68 14.66
C THR A 309 -5.94 -8.50 13.83
N PRO A 310 -6.22 -9.76 14.13
CA PRO A 310 -7.27 -10.52 13.46
C PRO A 310 -8.63 -9.81 13.42
N TYR A 311 -8.94 -8.99 14.43
CA TYR A 311 -10.18 -8.21 14.48
C TYR A 311 -10.33 -7.24 13.31
N ASP A 312 -9.23 -6.69 12.81
CA ASP A 312 -9.23 -5.75 11.68
C ASP A 312 -9.57 -6.43 10.34
N PHE A 313 -9.37 -7.76 10.25
CA PHE A 313 -9.52 -8.53 9.01
C PHE A 313 -10.79 -9.37 8.96
N ILE A 314 -11.67 -9.24 9.94
CA ILE A 314 -12.97 -9.92 9.94
C ILE A 314 -14.10 -8.94 9.66
N VAL A 315 -15.22 -9.47 9.18
CA VAL A 315 -16.49 -8.75 9.20
C VAL A 315 -16.89 -8.54 10.66
N GLN A 316 -16.84 -7.30 11.13
CA GLN A 316 -16.99 -6.94 12.56
C GLN A 316 -18.44 -7.03 13.06
N ASN A 317 -19.24 -7.91 12.47
CA ASN A 317 -20.58 -8.25 12.91
C ASN A 317 -20.97 -9.66 12.46
N THR A 318 -22.07 -10.16 13.05
CA THR A 318 -22.78 -11.31 12.50
C THR A 318 -24.25 -10.96 12.36
N ILE A 319 -24.83 -11.33 11.22
CA ILE A 319 -26.26 -11.22 10.94
C ILE A 319 -26.84 -12.62 11.10
N ALA A 320 -27.73 -12.80 12.09
CA ALA A 320 -28.33 -14.10 12.36
C ALA A 320 -29.39 -14.48 11.31
N ALA A 321 -30.17 -13.49 10.86
CA ALA A 321 -31.24 -13.69 9.92
C ALA A 321 -31.60 -12.39 9.19
N ASP A 322 -32.20 -12.54 8.02
CA ASP A 322 -32.85 -11.49 7.23
C ASP A 322 -34.37 -11.57 7.39
N ALA A 323 -35.03 -10.41 7.52
CA ALA A 323 -36.47 -10.35 7.75
C ALA A 323 -37.30 -10.95 6.58
N ALA A 324 -36.84 -10.78 5.33
CA ALA A 324 -37.55 -11.28 4.16
C ALA A 324 -37.59 -12.81 4.12
N SER A 325 -36.54 -13.48 4.53
CA SER A 325 -36.41 -14.92 4.55
C SER A 325 -36.94 -15.58 5.84
N THR A 326 -37.03 -14.80 6.93
CA THR A 326 -37.47 -15.33 8.23
C THR A 326 -38.98 -15.48 8.29
N LYS A 327 -39.44 -16.65 8.72
CA LYS A 327 -40.88 -16.94 8.95
C LYS A 327 -41.25 -16.91 10.42
N LYS A 328 -40.25 -17.11 11.33
CA LYS A 328 -40.51 -17.09 12.77
C LYS A 328 -39.30 -16.54 13.53
N LEU A 329 -39.56 -15.69 14.50
CA LEU A 329 -38.60 -15.29 15.53
C LEU A 329 -39.16 -15.66 16.89
N GLN A 330 -38.37 -16.36 17.71
CA GLN A 330 -38.61 -16.59 19.12
C GLN A 330 -37.57 -15.78 19.90
N LEU A 331 -38.04 -14.87 20.75
CA LEU A 331 -37.18 -13.96 21.51
C LEU A 331 -37.43 -14.16 23.02
N SER A 332 -36.39 -14.58 23.74
CA SER A 332 -36.37 -14.55 25.21
C SER A 332 -35.47 -13.40 25.64
N TYR A 333 -36.09 -12.38 26.20
CA TYR A 333 -35.38 -11.17 26.62
C TYR A 333 -36.09 -10.50 27.79
N ASN A 334 -35.33 -10.10 28.82
CA ASN A 334 -35.82 -9.36 29.96
C ASN A 334 -37.01 -10.04 30.69
N GLY A 335 -36.97 -11.37 30.77
CA GLY A 335 -38.00 -12.18 31.43
C GLY A 335 -39.27 -12.43 30.59
N ASN A 336 -39.32 -11.93 29.36
CA ASN A 336 -40.39 -12.22 28.40
C ASN A 336 -39.95 -13.29 27.41
N GLU A 337 -40.90 -14.11 26.98
CA GLU A 337 -40.75 -15.07 25.89
C GLU A 337 -41.81 -14.74 24.87
N ASP A 338 -41.39 -14.16 23.73
CA ASP A 338 -42.31 -13.75 22.67
C ASP A 338 -42.02 -14.47 21.38
N THR A 339 -43.07 -14.78 20.62
CA THR A 339 -43.01 -15.41 19.33
C THR A 339 -43.60 -14.49 18.28
N PHE A 340 -42.85 -14.29 17.20
CA PHE A 340 -43.24 -13.50 16.04
C PHE A 340 -43.28 -14.38 14.80
N GLU A 341 -44.50 -14.55 14.21
CA GLU A 341 -44.67 -15.16 12.89
C GLU A 341 -44.62 -14.06 11.86
N ILE A 342 -43.73 -14.15 10.85
CA ILE A 342 -43.37 -13.08 9.95
C ILE A 342 -43.79 -13.42 8.52
N ASP A 343 -44.57 -12.56 7.91
CA ASP A 343 -45.00 -12.66 6.52
C ASP A 343 -44.75 -11.35 5.80
N MET A 344 -43.51 -11.18 5.34
CA MET A 344 -43.06 -9.94 4.68
C MET A 344 -43.73 -9.74 3.32
N ASP A 345 -44.12 -10.83 2.63
CA ASP A 345 -44.78 -10.76 1.33
C ASP A 345 -46.15 -10.07 1.44
N ASN A 346 -46.86 -10.30 2.54
CA ASN A 346 -48.15 -9.71 2.85
C ASN A 346 -48.08 -8.56 3.85
N GLN A 347 -46.89 -8.12 4.24
CA GLN A 347 -46.61 -7.05 5.23
C GLN A 347 -47.35 -7.27 6.55
N LYS A 348 -47.32 -8.52 7.05
CA LYS A 348 -47.98 -8.95 8.29
C LYS A 348 -47.00 -9.59 9.25
N CYS A 349 -47.28 -9.43 10.53
CA CYS A 349 -46.61 -10.14 11.60
C CYS A 349 -47.65 -10.60 12.61
N LYS A 350 -47.48 -11.79 13.20
CA LYS A 350 -48.24 -12.16 14.40
C LYS A 350 -47.31 -12.18 15.58
N ALA A 351 -47.63 -11.39 16.58
CA ALA A 351 -46.93 -11.37 17.86
C ALA A 351 -47.72 -12.12 18.89
N ASN A 352 -47.21 -13.24 19.40
CA ASN A 352 -47.90 -14.17 20.31
C ASN A 352 -49.30 -14.58 19.84
N GLY A 353 -49.41 -14.83 18.51
CA GLY A 353 -50.68 -15.23 17.88
C GLY A 353 -51.62 -14.06 17.52
N LYS A 354 -51.30 -12.81 17.92
CA LYS A 354 -52.07 -11.61 17.63
C LYS A 354 -51.56 -10.96 16.33
N GLU A 355 -52.44 -10.67 15.38
CA GLU A 355 -52.07 -10.01 14.13
C GLU A 355 -51.63 -8.56 14.35
N VAL A 356 -50.54 -8.19 13.70
CA VAL A 356 -49.96 -6.86 13.63
C VAL A 356 -49.75 -6.48 12.17
N ALA A 357 -50.43 -5.45 11.71
CA ALA A 357 -50.18 -4.93 10.38
C ALA A 357 -48.90 -4.11 10.38
N ILE A 358 -47.99 -4.44 9.46
CA ILE A 358 -46.74 -3.71 9.20
C ILE A 358 -46.77 -3.10 7.79
N ASP A 359 -47.97 -2.73 7.35
CA ASP A 359 -48.30 -2.21 6.01
C ASP A 359 -48.20 -0.68 5.90
N THR A 360 -48.08 0.03 7.02
CA THR A 360 -47.77 1.46 7.03
C THR A 360 -46.28 1.69 7.22
N MET A 361 -45.76 2.83 6.73
CA MET A 361 -44.35 3.17 6.86
C MET A 361 -43.88 3.16 8.31
N ASP A 362 -44.66 3.73 9.24
CA ASP A 362 -44.32 3.81 10.66
C ASP A 362 -44.25 2.43 11.30
N ASN A 363 -45.22 1.57 11.01
CA ASN A 363 -45.24 0.20 11.55
C ASN A 363 -44.11 -0.65 10.97
N TYR A 364 -43.86 -0.52 9.67
CA TYR A 364 -42.75 -1.18 9.00
C TYR A 364 -41.41 -0.79 9.61
N VAL A 365 -41.15 0.51 9.76
CA VAL A 365 -39.91 1.04 10.35
C VAL A 365 -39.74 0.55 11.81
N ALA A 366 -40.81 0.50 12.56
CA ALA A 366 -40.76 -0.01 13.93
C ALA A 366 -40.44 -1.51 14.00
N PHE A 367 -41.03 -2.30 13.11
CA PHE A 367 -40.74 -3.72 12.96
C PHE A 367 -39.29 -3.95 12.48
N ASP A 368 -38.87 -3.27 11.42
CA ASP A 368 -37.53 -3.39 10.83
C ASP A 368 -36.44 -3.05 11.84
N ASN A 369 -36.59 -1.96 12.57
CA ASN A 369 -35.64 -1.58 13.63
C ASN A 369 -35.59 -2.63 14.76
N PHE A 370 -36.74 -3.15 15.18
CA PHE A 370 -36.82 -4.21 16.17
C PHE A 370 -36.14 -5.50 15.67
N PHE A 371 -36.46 -5.93 14.45
CA PHE A 371 -35.91 -7.13 13.87
C PHE A 371 -34.38 -7.01 13.70
N LYS A 372 -33.88 -5.89 13.18
CA LYS A 372 -32.46 -5.62 13.06
C LYS A 372 -31.75 -5.63 14.42
N ALA A 373 -32.35 -5.02 15.44
CA ALA A 373 -31.77 -5.03 16.78
C ALA A 373 -31.71 -6.43 17.40
N ALA A 374 -32.61 -7.35 16.99
CA ALA A 374 -32.60 -8.74 17.44
C ALA A 374 -31.65 -9.63 16.60
N SER A 375 -31.37 -9.26 15.32
CA SER A 375 -30.65 -10.14 14.38
C SER A 375 -29.22 -9.70 14.05
N VAL A 376 -28.82 -8.45 14.34
CA VAL A 376 -27.48 -7.92 14.01
C VAL A 376 -26.65 -7.72 15.28
N TYR A 377 -25.50 -8.35 15.33
CA TYR A 377 -24.59 -8.36 16.46
C TYR A 377 -23.26 -7.72 16.04
N ASN A 378 -23.07 -6.42 16.36
CA ASN A 378 -21.83 -5.71 16.08
C ASN A 378 -20.80 -6.05 17.16
N PHE A 379 -19.66 -6.59 16.76
CA PHE A 379 -18.61 -7.00 17.67
C PHE A 379 -17.93 -5.78 18.30
N ALA A 380 -17.67 -5.85 19.58
CA ALA A 380 -16.84 -4.90 20.32
C ALA A 380 -15.37 -5.37 20.37
N GLY A 381 -15.13 -6.66 20.10
CA GLY A 381 -13.82 -7.26 20.05
C GLY A 381 -13.87 -8.78 20.01
N LEU A 382 -12.68 -9.39 20.03
CA LEU A 382 -12.48 -10.83 20.05
C LEU A 382 -11.90 -11.27 21.41
N ASP A 383 -12.26 -12.48 21.84
CA ASP A 383 -11.74 -13.16 23.02
C ASP A 383 -11.66 -14.65 22.70
N ILE A 384 -10.81 -15.01 21.75
CA ILE A 384 -10.73 -16.36 21.16
C ILE A 384 -10.30 -17.42 22.18
N GLU A 385 -9.43 -17.04 23.13
CA GLU A 385 -8.94 -17.96 24.16
C GLU A 385 -9.97 -18.23 25.25
N ALA A 386 -11.02 -17.39 25.34
CA ALA A 386 -12.08 -17.58 26.33
C ALA A 386 -12.86 -18.88 26.07
N LYS A 387 -13.23 -19.53 27.16
CA LYS A 387 -14.06 -20.76 27.15
C LYS A 387 -15.32 -20.54 27.97
N PRO A 388 -16.17 -19.55 27.59
CA PRO A 388 -17.38 -19.28 28.34
C PRO A 388 -18.36 -20.47 28.26
N ARG A 389 -19.17 -20.60 29.27
CA ARG A 389 -20.25 -21.59 29.27
C ARG A 389 -21.55 -20.91 28.85
N LEU A 390 -22.31 -21.56 28.00
CA LEU A 390 -23.68 -21.13 27.70
C LEU A 390 -24.58 -21.42 28.93
N LYS A 391 -24.69 -20.44 29.79
CA LYS A 391 -25.49 -20.54 31.01
C LYS A 391 -26.20 -19.21 31.30
N ALA A 392 -27.51 -19.27 31.53
CA ALA A 392 -28.36 -18.12 31.85
C ALA A 392 -28.15 -16.94 30.86
N PRO A 393 -28.44 -17.12 29.58
CA PRO A 393 -28.31 -16.05 28.61
C PRO A 393 -29.23 -14.87 29.00
N VAL A 394 -28.71 -13.64 28.83
CA VAL A 394 -29.51 -12.42 29.07
C VAL A 394 -30.44 -12.11 27.89
N MET A 395 -30.15 -12.72 26.75
CA MET A 395 -30.98 -12.69 25.55
C MET A 395 -30.79 -14.01 24.77
N THR A 396 -31.89 -14.56 24.25
CA THR A 396 -31.91 -15.62 23.25
C THR A 396 -32.81 -15.20 22.12
N ALA A 397 -32.33 -15.28 20.86
CA ALA A 397 -33.12 -15.08 19.65
C ALA A 397 -32.97 -16.30 18.75
N GLU A 398 -34.07 -16.95 18.40
CA GLU A 398 -34.10 -18.07 17.48
C GLU A 398 -34.91 -17.70 16.24
N PHE A 399 -34.28 -17.75 15.08
CA PHE A 399 -34.84 -17.40 13.77
C PHE A 399 -35.07 -18.67 12.99
N THR A 400 -36.28 -18.85 12.42
CA THR A 400 -36.64 -19.97 11.55
C THR A 400 -36.99 -19.45 10.16
N ASP A 401 -36.39 -19.99 9.11
CA ASP A 401 -36.68 -19.64 7.73
C ASP A 401 -37.87 -20.48 7.15
N ALA A 402 -38.15 -20.27 5.86
CA ALA A 402 -39.25 -20.96 5.17
C ALA A 402 -39.03 -22.48 5.05
N ASP A 403 -37.78 -22.93 5.04
CA ASP A 403 -37.40 -24.35 4.93
C ASP A 403 -37.35 -25.04 6.32
N GLY A 404 -37.64 -24.29 7.38
CA GLY A 404 -37.60 -24.77 8.78
C GLY A 404 -36.20 -24.83 9.36
N LYS A 405 -35.19 -24.28 8.69
CA LYS A 405 -33.85 -24.16 9.23
C LYS A 405 -33.82 -23.08 10.30
N THR A 406 -33.14 -23.34 11.41
CA THR A 406 -33.03 -22.42 12.54
C THR A 406 -31.63 -21.90 12.68
N VAL A 407 -31.52 -20.63 13.13
CA VAL A 407 -30.30 -20.02 13.64
C VAL A 407 -30.63 -19.47 15.03
N LYS A 408 -29.86 -19.90 16.02
CA LYS A 408 -30.05 -19.48 17.40
C LYS A 408 -28.87 -18.62 17.87
N MET A 409 -29.17 -17.45 18.41
CA MET A 409 -28.20 -16.55 19.02
C MET A 409 -28.48 -16.44 20.52
N ASP A 410 -27.43 -16.62 21.32
CA ASP A 410 -27.49 -16.40 22.76
C ASP A 410 -26.42 -15.40 23.17
N LEU A 411 -26.78 -14.44 24.03
CA LEU A 411 -25.87 -13.49 24.66
C LEU A 411 -25.71 -13.83 26.14
N VAL A 412 -24.47 -14.01 26.57
CA VAL A 412 -24.11 -14.35 27.96
C VAL A 412 -23.19 -13.28 28.51
N THR A 413 -23.44 -12.83 29.75
CA THR A 413 -22.61 -11.82 30.41
C THR A 413 -21.14 -12.23 30.43
N ARG A 414 -20.28 -11.33 29.93
CA ARG A 414 -18.82 -11.41 30.00
C ARG A 414 -18.30 -10.61 31.17
N ASP A 415 -18.69 -9.36 31.25
CA ASP A 415 -18.38 -8.41 32.32
C ASP A 415 -19.52 -7.39 32.48
N ASP A 416 -19.30 -6.29 33.19
CA ASP A 416 -20.32 -5.28 33.48
C ASP A 416 -20.87 -4.55 32.25
N SER A 417 -20.17 -4.57 31.14
CA SER A 417 -20.44 -3.79 29.90
C SER A 417 -20.48 -4.61 28.63
N THR A 418 -20.07 -5.90 28.69
CA THR A 418 -19.94 -6.72 27.47
C THR A 418 -20.56 -8.11 27.64
N LEU A 419 -20.90 -8.70 26.48
CA LEU A 419 -21.60 -9.98 26.39
C LEU A 419 -20.91 -10.91 25.38
N TYR A 420 -20.64 -12.14 25.75
CA TYR A 420 -20.20 -13.18 24.82
C TYR A 420 -21.31 -13.55 23.85
N VAL A 421 -20.95 -13.82 22.60
CA VAL A 421 -21.87 -14.21 21.53
C VAL A 421 -21.77 -15.72 21.28
N PHE A 422 -22.92 -16.40 21.38
CA PHE A 422 -23.04 -17.80 20.98
C PHE A 422 -23.97 -17.91 19.78
N LYS A 423 -23.59 -18.74 18.82
CA LYS A 423 -24.41 -19.11 17.66
C LYS A 423 -24.60 -20.62 17.65
N ASP A 424 -25.83 -21.06 17.58
CA ASP A 424 -26.21 -22.48 17.58
C ASP A 424 -25.56 -23.29 18.73
N GLY A 425 -25.52 -22.64 19.89
CA GLY A 425 -24.96 -23.22 21.13
C GLY A 425 -23.44 -23.19 21.25
N LYS A 426 -22.72 -22.66 20.24
CA LYS A 426 -21.26 -22.55 20.23
C LYS A 426 -20.83 -21.10 20.42
N TYR A 427 -19.82 -20.88 21.26
CA TYR A 427 -19.15 -19.59 21.35
C TYR A 427 -18.42 -19.27 20.04
N ILE A 428 -18.59 -18.06 19.52
CA ILE A 428 -18.01 -17.69 18.21
C ILE A 428 -16.69 -16.92 18.32
N GLY A 429 -16.11 -16.77 19.51
CA GLY A 429 -14.86 -16.06 19.70
C GLY A 429 -14.99 -14.55 19.83
N ALA A 430 -16.21 -14.01 19.79
CA ALA A 430 -16.48 -12.57 19.80
C ALA A 430 -17.38 -12.16 20.98
N TYR A 431 -17.30 -10.86 21.33
CA TYR A 431 -18.19 -10.23 22.32
C TYR A 431 -18.75 -8.92 21.76
N VAL A 432 -19.90 -8.51 22.31
CA VAL A 432 -20.60 -7.28 21.96
C VAL A 432 -20.75 -6.38 23.17
N ASN A 433 -21.00 -5.07 22.97
CA ASN A 433 -21.35 -4.17 24.06
C ASN A 433 -22.78 -4.43 24.54
N ASP A 434 -23.03 -4.37 25.82
CA ASP A 434 -24.37 -4.53 26.40
C ASP A 434 -25.33 -3.40 26.01
N THR A 435 -24.80 -2.27 25.53
CA THR A 435 -25.55 -1.15 24.96
C THR A 435 -26.43 -1.54 23.77
N MET A 436 -26.13 -2.66 23.09
CA MET A 436 -27.02 -3.21 22.06
C MET A 436 -28.39 -3.66 22.65
N LEU A 437 -28.39 -4.04 23.93
CA LEU A 437 -29.61 -4.45 24.65
C LEU A 437 -30.26 -3.29 25.41
N LYS A 438 -29.52 -2.27 25.83
CA LYS A 438 -29.93 -1.22 26.73
C LYS A 438 -29.60 0.16 26.18
N GLY A 439 -30.49 1.14 26.33
CA GLY A 439 -30.24 2.52 25.94
C GLY A 439 -30.97 2.95 24.67
N ARG A 440 -30.52 4.05 24.08
CA ARG A 440 -31.08 4.57 22.83
C ARG A 440 -30.63 3.70 21.65
N THR A 441 -31.51 3.47 20.69
CA THR A 441 -31.25 2.63 19.50
C THR A 441 -30.87 1.17 19.83
N SER A 442 -31.35 0.66 20.96
CA SER A 442 -31.11 -0.70 21.47
C SER A 442 -32.30 -1.62 21.22
N LEU A 443 -32.07 -2.92 21.43
CA LEU A 443 -33.17 -3.90 21.39
C LEU A 443 -34.31 -3.52 22.35
N SER A 444 -34.01 -3.08 23.57
CA SER A 444 -35.02 -2.66 24.55
C SER A 444 -35.93 -1.55 24.04
N GLU A 445 -35.34 -0.52 23.45
CA GLU A 445 -36.11 0.62 22.93
C GLU A 445 -36.99 0.22 21.74
N PHE A 446 -36.43 -0.48 20.77
CA PHE A 446 -37.15 -0.88 19.58
C PHE A 446 -38.22 -1.94 19.88
N TYR A 447 -37.92 -2.87 20.79
CA TYR A 447 -38.88 -3.87 21.26
C TYR A 447 -40.10 -3.20 21.96
N ILE A 448 -39.90 -2.23 22.85
CA ILE A 448 -40.98 -1.49 23.49
C ILE A 448 -41.81 -0.69 22.44
N LYS A 449 -41.15 -0.06 21.48
CA LYS A 449 -41.84 0.67 20.39
C LYS A 449 -42.72 -0.26 19.57
N PHE A 450 -42.16 -1.41 19.17
CA PHE A 450 -42.90 -2.41 18.41
C PHE A 450 -44.05 -3.03 19.20
N LYS A 451 -43.86 -3.32 20.49
CA LYS A 451 -44.95 -3.79 21.35
C LYS A 451 -46.11 -2.81 21.47
N LYS A 452 -45.85 -1.51 21.50
CA LYS A 452 -46.91 -0.48 21.52
C LYS A 452 -47.75 -0.51 20.24
N ILE A 453 -47.12 -0.65 19.09
CA ILE A 453 -47.80 -0.73 17.78
C ILE A 453 -48.56 -2.04 17.68
N ALA A 454 -47.97 -3.12 18.11
CA ALA A 454 -48.56 -4.44 18.08
C ALA A 454 -49.63 -4.64 19.16
N ASN A 455 -49.73 -3.73 20.10
CA ASN A 455 -50.72 -3.73 21.17
C ASN A 455 -50.73 -5.03 22.01
N PHE A 456 -49.52 -5.56 22.37
CA PHE A 456 -49.31 -6.77 23.19
C PHE A 456 -48.26 -6.57 24.30
#